data_e55136e18f6c9971bee8a48fcc86363e
#
_entry.id   e55136e18f6c9971bee8a48fcc86363e
#
_cell.length_a   1.000
_cell.length_b   1.000
_cell.length_c   1.000
_cell.angle_alpha   90.00
_cell.angle_beta   90.00
_cell.angle_gamma   90.00
#
_symmetry.space_group_name_H-M   'P 1'
#
loop_
_entity.id
_entity.type
_entity.pdbx_description
1 polymer ?
#
loop_
_entity_poly.entity_id
_entity_poly.type
_entity_poly.pdbx_seq_one_letter_code
_entity_poly.pdbx_strand_id
1 'polypeptide(L)'
;MPCSAASRLGKQVRLRTIGEGTELDKGLIERIADPLVHLVRNSIDHGLEMPDVRAQAGKDETGTITLAASHQGGHIVIEVSDDGRGLNRERILAKAAERGLAVPENPTDAQVWDLIFQPGFSTAEAVTDLSGRGVGMDVVRRNIQALGGEVQLESAAGHGTRVVIRLPLTLAILDGMAVSVGDETLILPLTYVLEALQPQDEDVRTVAGDG
;
A
#
# COMPACT_ATOMS: atom_id res chain seq x y z
N MET A 1 -0.94 -17.92 -7.70
CA MET A 1 0.11 -18.79 -8.25
C MET A 1 1.43 -18.00 -8.33
N PRO A 2 2.20 -17.85 -7.22
CA PRO A 2 3.45 -17.05 -7.23
C PRO A 2 4.60 -17.72 -7.97
N CYS A 3 4.62 -19.05 -8.11
CA CYS A 3 5.69 -19.78 -8.78
C CYS A 3 5.90 -19.43 -10.27
N SER A 4 4.86 -18.97 -10.99
CA SER A 4 5.00 -18.67 -12.42
C SER A 4 5.71 -17.34 -12.70
N ALA A 5 5.59 -16.36 -11.81
CA ALA A 5 6.27 -15.06 -11.96
C ALA A 5 7.76 -15.16 -11.65
N ALA A 6 8.13 -15.87 -10.60
CA ALA A 6 9.53 -16.11 -10.21
C ALA A 6 10.31 -16.87 -11.32
N SER A 7 9.69 -17.90 -11.91
CA SER A 7 10.31 -18.70 -12.98
C SER A 7 10.60 -17.90 -14.23
N ARG A 8 9.76 -16.90 -14.58
CA ARG A 8 9.99 -16.02 -15.74
C ARG A 8 11.18 -15.08 -15.56
N LEU A 9 11.52 -14.76 -14.30
CA LEU A 9 12.62 -13.85 -13.94
C LEU A 9 13.90 -14.59 -13.59
N GLY A 10 13.93 -15.93 -13.66
CA GLY A 10 15.09 -16.75 -13.27
C GLY A 10 15.40 -16.71 -11.77
N LYS A 11 14.48 -16.23 -10.95
CA LYS A 11 14.66 -16.16 -9.48
C LYS A 11 14.10 -17.42 -8.82
N GLN A 12 14.79 -17.90 -7.80
CA GLN A 12 14.30 -18.96 -6.93
C GLN A 12 13.62 -18.34 -5.72
N VAL A 13 12.34 -18.66 -5.51
CA VAL A 13 11.53 -18.03 -4.47
C VAL A 13 10.76 -19.07 -3.67
N ARG A 14 10.87 -18.98 -2.35
CA ARG A 14 10.10 -19.74 -1.37
C ARG A 14 9.08 -18.80 -0.72
N LEU A 15 7.81 -19.19 -0.78
CA LEU A 15 6.76 -18.51 -0.03
C LEU A 15 6.53 -19.26 1.29
N ARG A 16 6.57 -18.51 2.39
CA ARG A 16 6.27 -18.99 3.74
C ARG A 16 5.02 -18.29 4.26
N THR A 17 4.07 -19.04 4.80
CA THR A 17 2.86 -18.51 5.43
C THR A 17 2.90 -18.76 6.93
N ILE A 18 2.43 -17.77 7.72
CA ILE A 18 2.35 -17.84 9.19
C ILE A 18 0.99 -17.29 9.60
N GLY A 19 0.32 -17.97 10.52
CA GLY A 19 -0.98 -17.53 11.02
C GLY A 19 -2.14 -17.92 10.11
N GLU A 20 -2.07 -19.04 9.38
CA GLU A 20 -3.12 -19.56 8.50
C GLU A 20 -4.47 -19.77 9.19
N GLY A 21 -4.48 -19.92 10.52
CA GLY A 21 -5.70 -20.01 11.34
C GLY A 21 -6.30 -18.66 11.74
N THR A 22 -5.76 -17.53 11.28
CA THR A 22 -6.30 -16.20 11.59
C THR A 22 -7.60 -15.98 10.83
N GLU A 23 -8.72 -15.91 11.56
CA GLU A 23 -10.02 -15.66 10.95
C GLU A 23 -10.12 -14.22 10.45
N LEU A 24 -10.51 -14.06 9.20
CA LEU A 24 -10.73 -12.80 8.53
C LEU A 24 -12.13 -12.77 7.90
N ASP A 25 -12.78 -11.62 7.95
CA ASP A 25 -14.01 -11.40 7.20
C ASP A 25 -13.79 -11.58 5.70
N LYS A 26 -14.71 -12.27 5.01
CA LYS A 26 -14.60 -12.54 3.58
C LYS A 26 -14.51 -11.27 2.75
N GLY A 27 -15.30 -10.25 3.08
CA GLY A 27 -15.30 -8.97 2.37
C GLY A 27 -13.98 -8.22 2.56
N LEU A 28 -13.35 -8.38 3.73
CA LEU A 28 -12.02 -7.83 3.99
C LEU A 28 -10.97 -8.55 3.13
N ILE A 29 -11.01 -9.88 3.08
CA ILE A 29 -10.08 -10.69 2.26
C ILE A 29 -10.15 -10.25 0.79
N GLU A 30 -11.35 -10.08 0.23
CA GLU A 30 -11.55 -9.67 -1.16
C GLU A 30 -10.93 -8.28 -1.44
N ARG A 31 -11.00 -7.35 -0.49
CA ARG A 31 -10.45 -6.00 -0.62
C ARG A 31 -8.92 -5.92 -0.47
N ILE A 32 -8.33 -6.79 0.37
CA ILE A 32 -6.87 -6.77 0.60
C ILE A 32 -6.10 -7.67 -0.38
N ALA A 33 -6.78 -8.57 -1.10
CA ALA A 33 -6.14 -9.52 -2.00
C ALA A 33 -5.26 -8.81 -3.06
N ASP A 34 -5.78 -7.80 -3.75
CA ASP A 34 -5.03 -7.05 -4.76
C ASP A 34 -3.82 -6.31 -4.17
N PRO A 35 -3.93 -5.55 -3.07
CA PRO A 35 -2.79 -5.03 -2.33
C PRO A 35 -1.72 -6.08 -2.00
N LEU A 36 -2.12 -7.23 -1.44
CA LEU A 36 -1.16 -8.28 -1.06
C LEU A 36 -0.46 -8.90 -2.28
N VAL A 37 -1.19 -9.16 -3.35
CA VAL A 37 -0.60 -9.63 -4.62
C VAL A 37 0.42 -8.63 -5.15
N HIS A 38 0.13 -7.33 -5.06
CA HIS A 38 1.06 -6.28 -5.48
C HIS A 38 2.33 -6.27 -4.61
N LEU A 39 2.21 -6.38 -3.29
CA LEU A 39 3.35 -6.42 -2.37
C LEU A 39 4.23 -7.64 -2.65
N VAL A 40 3.64 -8.83 -2.77
CA VAL A 40 4.39 -10.07 -3.11
C VAL A 40 5.10 -9.92 -4.45
N ARG A 41 4.44 -9.32 -5.46
CA ARG A 41 5.07 -9.05 -6.75
C ARG A 41 6.25 -8.09 -6.62
N ASN A 42 6.12 -7.00 -5.86
CA ASN A 42 7.22 -6.07 -5.62
C ASN A 42 8.43 -6.77 -4.95
N SER A 43 8.19 -7.66 -4.00
CA SER A 43 9.24 -8.47 -3.40
C SER A 43 9.94 -9.35 -4.43
N ILE A 44 9.19 -10.00 -5.33
CA ILE A 44 9.77 -10.85 -6.40
C ILE A 44 10.54 -10.00 -7.42
N ASP A 45 9.93 -8.94 -7.92
CA ASP A 45 10.47 -8.18 -9.05
C ASP A 45 11.66 -7.31 -8.62
N HIS A 46 11.53 -6.65 -7.48
CA HIS A 46 12.46 -5.60 -7.04
C HIS A 46 13.22 -5.93 -5.75
N GLY A 47 12.64 -6.70 -4.83
CA GLY A 47 13.24 -7.06 -3.54
C GLY A 47 14.32 -8.12 -3.68
N LEU A 48 13.94 -9.30 -4.13
CA LEU A 48 14.83 -10.45 -4.22
C LEU A 48 15.89 -10.28 -5.31
N GLU A 49 17.11 -10.71 -5.03
CA GLU A 49 18.22 -10.76 -5.97
C GLU A 49 18.18 -12.07 -6.79
N MET A 50 18.97 -12.11 -7.87
CA MET A 50 19.24 -13.34 -8.62
C MET A 50 20.04 -14.33 -7.75
N PRO A 51 19.90 -15.65 -7.98
CA PRO A 51 20.56 -16.69 -7.16
C PRO A 51 22.07 -16.50 -7.02
N ASP A 52 22.75 -16.18 -8.11
CA ASP A 52 24.18 -15.93 -8.15
C ASP A 52 24.60 -14.70 -7.31
N VAL A 53 23.81 -13.63 -7.36
CA VAL A 53 24.04 -12.41 -6.57
C VAL A 53 23.81 -12.70 -5.09
N ARG A 54 22.79 -13.50 -4.75
CA ARG A 54 22.52 -13.92 -3.37
C ARG A 54 23.67 -14.76 -2.81
N ALA A 55 24.15 -15.75 -3.58
CA ALA A 55 25.29 -16.58 -3.19
C ALA A 55 26.56 -15.75 -2.95
N GLN A 56 26.85 -14.76 -3.81
CA GLN A 56 27.97 -13.83 -3.62
C GLN A 56 27.83 -12.98 -2.35
N ALA A 57 26.61 -12.65 -1.95
CA ALA A 57 26.31 -11.94 -0.70
C ALA A 57 26.24 -12.86 0.54
N GLY A 58 26.53 -14.16 0.40
CA GLY A 58 26.46 -15.14 1.49
C GLY A 58 25.06 -15.53 1.92
N LYS A 59 24.04 -15.27 1.08
CA LYS A 59 22.65 -15.67 1.29
C LYS A 59 22.33 -17.00 0.61
N ASP A 60 21.24 -17.65 1.04
CA ASP A 60 20.66 -18.80 0.30
C ASP A 60 20.28 -18.36 -1.12
N GLU A 61 20.57 -19.16 -2.13
CA GLU A 61 20.21 -18.91 -3.52
C GLU A 61 18.70 -18.73 -3.70
N THR A 62 17.91 -19.41 -2.85
CA THR A 62 16.44 -19.28 -2.80
C THR A 62 16.04 -18.15 -1.88
N GLY A 63 15.49 -17.08 -2.43
CA GLY A 63 14.91 -15.97 -1.66
C GLY A 63 13.63 -16.38 -0.97
N THR A 64 13.38 -15.86 0.22
CA THR A 64 12.18 -16.16 1.00
C THR A 64 11.28 -14.94 1.10
N ILE A 65 9.99 -15.13 0.77
CA ILE A 65 8.92 -14.17 1.04
C ILE A 65 8.05 -14.78 2.13
N THR A 66 7.82 -14.03 3.21
CA THR A 66 6.95 -14.44 4.31
C THR A 66 5.68 -13.61 4.29
N LEU A 67 4.53 -14.27 4.30
CA LEU A 67 3.22 -13.68 4.50
C LEU A 67 2.71 -14.13 5.88
N ALA A 68 2.53 -13.20 6.79
CA ALA A 68 2.06 -13.49 8.14
C ALA A 68 0.78 -12.73 8.45
N ALA A 69 -0.13 -13.36 9.21
CA ALA A 69 -1.33 -12.72 9.72
C ALA A 69 -1.52 -13.05 11.19
N SER A 70 -1.95 -12.06 11.98
CA SER A 70 -2.21 -12.23 13.41
C SER A 70 -3.22 -11.20 13.91
N HIS A 71 -3.84 -11.50 15.06
CA HIS A 71 -4.66 -10.54 15.79
C HIS A 71 -3.82 -9.88 16.87
N GLN A 72 -3.74 -8.55 16.88
CA GLN A 72 -2.97 -7.79 17.86
C GLN A 72 -3.73 -6.53 18.30
N GLY A 73 -4.06 -6.42 19.58
CA GLY A 73 -4.61 -5.18 20.16
C GLY A 73 -5.89 -4.66 19.48
N GLY A 74 -6.81 -5.54 19.08
CA GLY A 74 -8.03 -5.13 18.39
C GLY A 74 -7.86 -4.85 16.89
N HIS A 75 -6.70 -5.21 16.34
CA HIS A 75 -6.39 -5.08 14.92
C HIS A 75 -6.02 -6.44 14.33
N ILE A 76 -6.27 -6.57 13.04
CA ILE A 76 -5.65 -7.58 12.20
C ILE A 76 -4.33 -6.98 11.70
N VAL A 77 -3.24 -7.67 11.97
CA VAL A 77 -1.91 -7.31 11.47
C VAL A 77 -1.51 -8.30 10.39
N ILE A 78 -1.27 -7.79 9.19
CA ILE A 78 -0.79 -8.59 8.06
C ILE A 78 0.60 -8.07 7.69
N GLU A 79 1.54 -8.97 7.54
CA GLU A 79 2.92 -8.68 7.20
C GLU A 79 3.30 -9.37 5.90
N VAL A 80 3.95 -8.64 5.01
CA VAL A 80 4.64 -9.17 3.84
C VAL A 80 6.10 -8.78 3.99
N SER A 81 6.98 -9.77 4.09
CA SER A 81 8.43 -9.52 4.20
C SER A 81 9.22 -10.37 3.23
N ASP A 82 10.33 -9.84 2.76
CA ASP A 82 11.32 -10.56 1.97
C ASP A 82 12.72 -10.45 2.59
N ASP A 83 13.60 -11.38 2.24
CA ASP A 83 15.00 -11.40 2.63
C ASP A 83 15.94 -10.88 1.51
N GLY A 84 15.39 -10.00 0.66
CA GLY A 84 16.11 -9.47 -0.49
C GLY A 84 17.13 -8.39 -0.17
N ARG A 85 17.42 -7.54 -1.18
CA ARG A 85 18.43 -6.47 -1.06
C ARG A 85 18.04 -5.32 -0.15
N GLY A 86 16.74 -5.20 0.20
CA GLY A 86 16.19 -4.03 0.85
C GLY A 86 16.06 -2.83 -0.09
N LEU A 87 15.68 -1.69 0.49
CA LEU A 87 15.52 -0.43 -0.22
C LEU A 87 16.82 0.37 -0.20
N ASN A 88 17.08 1.08 -1.29
CA ASN A 88 18.21 1.99 -1.40
C ASN A 88 17.77 3.40 -1.00
N ARG A 89 18.18 3.83 0.19
CA ARG A 89 17.86 5.14 0.78
C ARG A 89 18.30 6.30 -0.10
N GLU A 90 19.51 6.24 -0.63
CA GLU A 90 20.08 7.32 -1.44
C GLU A 90 19.32 7.48 -2.76
N ARG A 91 18.96 6.36 -3.41
CA ARG A 91 18.16 6.36 -4.65
C ARG A 91 16.77 6.94 -4.43
N ILE A 92 16.14 6.65 -3.28
CA ILE A 92 14.83 7.21 -2.94
C ILE A 92 14.94 8.72 -2.73
N LEU A 93 15.94 9.18 -1.98
CA LEU A 93 16.17 10.61 -1.75
C LEU A 93 16.50 11.36 -3.06
N ALA A 94 17.35 10.78 -3.91
CA ALA A 94 17.64 11.36 -5.22
C ALA A 94 16.37 11.51 -6.06
N LYS A 95 15.52 10.47 -6.08
CA LYS A 95 14.25 10.50 -6.80
C LYS A 95 13.26 11.51 -6.24
N ALA A 96 13.23 11.66 -4.91
CA ALA A 96 12.42 12.70 -4.26
C ALA A 96 12.87 14.11 -4.65
N ALA A 97 14.19 14.35 -4.68
CA ALA A 97 14.76 15.63 -5.11
C ALA A 97 14.45 15.93 -6.59
N GLU A 98 14.59 14.96 -7.50
CA GLU A 98 14.21 15.09 -8.91
C GLU A 98 12.75 15.51 -9.09
N ARG A 99 11.88 15.08 -8.19
CA ARG A 99 10.44 15.39 -8.21
C ARG A 99 10.05 16.64 -7.44
N GLY A 100 11.01 17.31 -6.82
CA GLY A 100 10.77 18.51 -6.01
C GLY A 100 9.96 18.23 -4.75
N LEU A 101 9.99 16.99 -4.23
CA LEU A 101 9.32 16.64 -2.98
C LEU A 101 10.08 17.26 -1.80
N ALA A 102 9.33 17.88 -0.88
CA ALA A 102 9.91 18.41 0.34
C ALA A 102 10.37 17.25 1.25
N VAL A 103 11.67 17.20 1.51
CA VAL A 103 12.26 16.21 2.43
C VAL A 103 12.99 16.99 3.52
N PRO A 104 12.87 16.62 4.81
CA PRO A 104 13.65 17.22 5.89
C PRO A 104 15.16 17.13 5.60
N GLU A 105 15.95 18.05 6.17
CA GLU A 105 17.40 18.07 5.98
C GLU A 105 18.08 16.77 6.47
N ASN A 106 17.58 16.21 7.57
CA ASN A 106 18.03 14.94 8.14
C ASN A 106 16.83 13.98 8.32
N PRO A 107 16.33 13.35 7.23
CA PRO A 107 15.17 12.51 7.33
C PRO A 107 15.50 11.18 8.02
N THR A 108 14.61 10.71 8.89
CA THR A 108 14.68 9.34 9.42
C THR A 108 14.38 8.33 8.31
N ASP A 109 14.78 7.07 8.52
CA ASP A 109 14.49 6.01 7.54
C ASP A 109 12.97 5.86 7.29
N ALA A 110 12.16 5.94 8.34
CA ALA A 110 10.71 5.90 8.21
C ALA A 110 10.17 7.03 7.29
N GLN A 111 10.69 8.23 7.42
CA GLN A 111 10.33 9.36 6.55
C GLN A 111 10.77 9.13 5.10
N VAL A 112 11.92 8.50 4.89
CA VAL A 112 12.40 8.15 3.55
C VAL A 112 11.54 7.05 2.93
N TRP A 113 11.22 6.01 3.70
CA TRP A 113 10.34 4.95 3.21
C TRP A 113 8.92 5.45 2.91
N ASP A 114 8.43 6.44 3.65
CA ASP A 114 7.11 7.04 3.42
C ASP A 114 6.99 7.71 2.04
N LEU A 115 8.08 8.20 1.47
CA LEU A 115 8.10 8.77 0.12
C LEU A 115 7.66 7.80 -0.97
N ILE A 116 7.86 6.48 -0.75
CA ILE A 116 7.48 5.43 -1.72
C ILE A 116 5.96 5.39 -1.93
N PHE A 117 5.19 5.83 -0.94
CA PHE A 117 3.74 5.89 -1.00
C PHE A 117 3.20 7.19 -1.62
N GLN A 118 4.04 8.12 -2.03
CA GLN A 118 3.58 9.31 -2.73
C GLN A 118 3.04 8.97 -4.13
N PRO A 119 1.98 9.64 -4.59
CA PRO A 119 1.39 9.37 -5.88
C PRO A 119 2.41 9.35 -7.03
N GLY A 120 2.38 8.26 -7.80
CA GLY A 120 3.28 8.06 -8.93
C GLY A 120 4.76 7.87 -8.55
N PHE A 121 5.13 7.78 -7.26
CA PHE A 121 6.50 7.51 -6.86
C PHE A 121 6.89 6.08 -7.21
N SER A 122 7.81 5.91 -8.14
CA SER A 122 8.39 4.62 -8.50
C SER A 122 9.89 4.78 -8.67
N THR A 123 10.66 3.90 -8.08
CA THR A 123 12.11 3.82 -8.26
C THR A 123 12.50 2.97 -9.46
N ALA A 124 11.54 2.32 -10.13
CA ALA A 124 11.75 1.57 -11.35
C ALA A 124 11.95 2.52 -12.55
N GLU A 125 12.89 2.21 -13.43
CA GLU A 125 13.19 2.98 -14.64
C GLU A 125 12.15 2.77 -15.76
N ALA A 126 11.37 1.68 -15.67
CA ALA A 126 10.27 1.40 -16.58
C ALA A 126 9.01 1.03 -15.78
N VAL A 127 7.90 1.64 -16.13
CA VAL A 127 6.57 1.19 -15.70
C VAL A 127 6.28 -0.07 -16.50
N THR A 128 6.57 -1.23 -15.93
CA THR A 128 6.16 -2.50 -16.54
C THR A 128 4.67 -2.70 -16.30
N ASP A 129 3.87 -2.13 -17.20
CA ASP A 129 2.42 -2.28 -17.28
C ASP A 129 2.04 -3.71 -17.71
N LEU A 130 2.28 -4.72 -16.87
CA LEU A 130 1.75 -6.07 -17.10
C LEU A 130 0.35 -6.28 -16.51
N SER A 131 -0.20 -5.29 -15.79
CA SER A 131 -1.55 -5.39 -15.22
C SER A 131 -2.53 -4.29 -15.66
N GLY A 132 -2.14 -3.36 -16.55
CA GLY A 132 -3.05 -2.37 -17.15
C GLY A 132 -3.79 -1.42 -16.18
N ARG A 133 -3.43 -1.40 -14.90
CA ARG A 133 -4.14 -0.62 -13.86
C ARG A 133 -3.26 0.34 -13.08
N GLY A 134 -1.97 0.54 -13.49
CA GLY A 134 -1.08 1.52 -12.83
C GLY A 134 -1.02 1.39 -11.30
N VAL A 135 -0.91 0.16 -10.77
CA VAL A 135 -0.94 -0.08 -9.32
C VAL A 135 0.43 0.22 -8.74
N GLY A 136 0.56 1.36 -8.06
CA GLY A 136 1.73 1.74 -7.28
C GLY A 136 1.53 1.51 -5.78
N MET A 137 2.55 1.79 -4.98
CA MET A 137 2.45 1.73 -3.52
C MET A 137 1.48 2.77 -2.94
N ASP A 138 1.24 3.87 -3.64
CA ASP A 138 0.21 4.86 -3.34
C ASP A 138 -1.20 4.26 -3.39
N VAL A 139 -1.47 3.38 -4.37
CA VAL A 139 -2.74 2.66 -4.49
C VAL A 139 -2.91 1.67 -3.34
N VAL A 140 -1.83 0.96 -2.96
CA VAL A 140 -1.84 0.08 -1.78
C VAL A 140 -2.24 0.87 -0.54
N ARG A 141 -1.57 2.00 -0.26
CA ARG A 141 -1.89 2.86 0.90
C ARG A 141 -3.33 3.33 0.87
N ARG A 142 -3.80 3.83 -0.25
CA ARG A 142 -5.18 4.32 -0.43
C ARG A 142 -6.22 3.22 -0.16
N ASN A 143 -6.01 2.02 -0.68
CA ASN A 143 -6.92 0.90 -0.46
C ASN A 143 -6.96 0.48 1.01
N ILE A 144 -5.82 0.46 1.69
CA ILE A 144 -5.76 0.14 3.12
C ILE A 144 -6.41 1.25 3.97
N GLN A 145 -6.18 2.52 3.65
CA GLN A 145 -6.82 3.65 4.33
C GLN A 145 -8.35 3.67 4.14
N ALA A 146 -8.84 3.28 2.96
CA ALA A 146 -10.28 3.14 2.70
C ALA A 146 -10.93 2.03 3.55
N LEU A 147 -10.14 1.13 4.15
CA LEU A 147 -10.57 0.13 5.12
C LEU A 147 -10.40 0.59 6.57
N GLY A 148 -10.04 1.86 6.79
CA GLY A 148 -9.71 2.40 8.11
C GLY A 148 -8.39 1.90 8.68
N GLY A 149 -7.53 1.31 7.83
CA GLY A 149 -6.25 0.75 8.21
C GLY A 149 -5.07 1.67 7.92
N GLU A 150 -3.91 1.22 8.32
CA GLU A 150 -2.63 1.86 8.04
C GLU A 150 -1.64 0.87 7.43
N VAL A 151 -0.68 1.41 6.68
CA VAL A 151 0.44 0.65 6.12
C VAL A 151 1.75 1.30 6.51
N GLN A 152 2.69 0.49 6.99
CA GLN A 152 4.04 0.91 7.35
C GLN A 152 5.04 0.07 6.57
N LEU A 153 6.21 0.66 6.27
CA LEU A 153 7.29 0.00 5.56
C LEU A 153 8.58 0.16 6.35
N GLU A 154 9.27 -0.95 6.53
CA GLU A 154 10.56 -1.05 7.16
C GLU A 154 11.51 -1.74 6.19
N SER A 155 12.75 -1.29 6.11
CA SER A 155 13.76 -1.92 5.26
C SER A 155 15.15 -1.67 5.79
N ALA A 156 16.02 -2.67 5.61
CA ALA A 156 17.44 -2.54 5.86
C ALA A 156 18.22 -3.09 4.67
N ALA A 157 19.24 -2.35 4.25
CA ALA A 157 20.07 -2.73 3.12
C ALA A 157 20.69 -4.11 3.34
N GLY A 158 20.53 -5.02 2.37
CA GLY A 158 21.00 -6.40 2.44
C GLY A 158 20.12 -7.35 3.27
N HIS A 159 19.12 -6.86 4.01
CA HIS A 159 18.28 -7.67 4.90
C HIS A 159 16.82 -7.76 4.44
N GLY A 160 16.46 -7.06 3.37
CA GLY A 160 15.15 -7.12 2.77
C GLY A 160 14.21 -6.01 3.20
N THR A 161 12.93 -6.22 2.92
CA THR A 161 11.86 -5.26 3.17
C THR A 161 10.71 -5.93 3.90
N ARG A 162 10.07 -5.20 4.81
CA ARG A 162 8.90 -5.62 5.57
C ARG A 162 7.81 -4.57 5.43
N VAL A 163 6.65 -4.96 4.95
CA VAL A 163 5.45 -4.12 4.90
C VAL A 163 4.45 -4.65 5.90
N VAL A 164 4.00 -3.79 6.80
CA VAL A 164 3.05 -4.10 7.87
C VAL A 164 1.76 -3.35 7.58
N ILE A 165 0.67 -4.09 7.46
CA ILE A 165 -0.69 -3.57 7.30
C ILE A 165 -1.43 -3.82 8.61
N ARG A 166 -2.03 -2.78 9.17
CA ARG A 166 -2.90 -2.87 10.36
C ARG A 166 -4.31 -2.49 9.96
N LEU A 167 -5.25 -3.38 10.22
CA LEU A 167 -6.66 -3.18 9.92
C LEU A 167 -7.46 -3.33 11.21
N PRO A 168 -8.43 -2.44 11.49
CA PRO A 168 -9.27 -2.59 12.66
C PRO A 168 -10.14 -3.85 12.54
N LEU A 169 -10.30 -4.60 13.64
CA LEU A 169 -11.22 -5.76 13.72
C LEU A 169 -12.69 -5.36 13.62
N THR A 170 -13.01 -4.17 14.10
CA THR A 170 -14.34 -3.60 13.94
C THR A 170 -14.47 -3.06 12.51
N LEU A 171 -15.60 -3.34 11.87
CA LEU A 171 -16.00 -2.57 10.69
C LEU A 171 -15.78 -1.11 11.03
N ALA A 172 -14.98 -0.40 10.21
CA ALA A 172 -14.78 1.02 10.41
C ALA A 172 -16.15 1.67 10.58
N ILE A 173 -16.44 2.18 11.78
CA ILE A 173 -17.60 3.05 11.96
C ILE A 173 -17.25 4.28 11.13
N LEU A 174 -17.84 4.36 9.95
CA LEU A 174 -17.72 5.55 9.13
C LEU A 174 -18.66 6.57 9.76
N ASP A 175 -18.09 7.57 10.40
CA ASP A 175 -18.86 8.73 10.79
C ASP A 175 -19.46 9.35 9.53
N GLY A 176 -20.79 9.39 9.49
CA GLY A 176 -21.54 9.91 8.37
C GLY A 176 -22.43 11.08 8.80
N MET A 177 -22.54 12.07 7.94
CA MET A 177 -23.51 13.16 8.09
C MET A 177 -24.79 12.77 7.36
N ALA A 178 -25.92 12.78 8.07
CA ALA A 178 -27.23 12.60 7.45
C ALA A 178 -27.64 13.92 6.78
N VAL A 179 -27.94 13.87 5.49
CA VAL A 179 -28.40 15.02 4.69
C VAL A 179 -29.75 14.69 4.10
N SER A 180 -30.72 15.55 4.35
CA SER A 180 -32.08 15.44 3.75
C SER A 180 -32.11 16.19 2.42
N VAL A 181 -32.58 15.50 1.37
CA VAL A 181 -32.78 16.07 0.03
C VAL A 181 -34.19 15.72 -0.38
N GLY A 182 -35.11 16.69 -0.30
CA GLY A 182 -36.53 16.44 -0.45
C GLY A 182 -37.03 15.51 0.65
N ASP A 183 -37.65 14.39 0.27
CA ASP A 183 -38.18 13.38 1.19
C ASP A 183 -37.16 12.23 1.50
N GLU A 184 -36.00 12.30 0.93
CA GLU A 184 -34.96 11.27 1.10
C GLU A 184 -33.88 11.72 2.08
N THR A 185 -33.37 10.76 2.89
CA THR A 185 -32.23 10.98 3.77
C THR A 185 -31.03 10.20 3.23
N LEU A 186 -29.97 10.91 2.87
CA LEU A 186 -28.70 10.36 2.40
C LEU A 186 -27.67 10.41 3.52
N ILE A 187 -26.78 9.43 3.58
CA ILE A 187 -25.64 9.44 4.50
C ILE A 187 -24.37 9.72 3.71
N LEU A 188 -23.75 10.86 3.98
CA LEU A 188 -22.46 11.24 3.42
C LEU A 188 -21.35 10.89 4.40
N PRO A 189 -20.35 10.05 4.03
CA PRO A 189 -19.20 9.81 4.88
C PRO A 189 -18.44 11.11 5.15
N LEU A 190 -18.16 11.44 6.42
CA LEU A 190 -17.47 12.68 6.81
C LEU A 190 -16.11 12.86 6.16
N THR A 191 -15.46 11.77 5.76
CA THR A 191 -14.19 11.79 5.03
C THR A 191 -14.27 12.46 3.65
N TYR A 192 -15.45 12.61 3.08
CA TYR A 192 -15.69 13.31 1.80
C TYR A 192 -16.23 14.73 1.98
N VAL A 193 -16.51 15.14 3.22
CA VAL A 193 -17.01 16.49 3.52
C VAL A 193 -15.82 17.39 3.75
N LEU A 194 -15.57 18.32 2.85
CA LEU A 194 -14.50 19.32 2.99
C LEU A 194 -14.95 20.49 3.85
N GLU A 195 -16.17 20.96 3.62
CA GLU A 195 -16.74 22.12 4.26
C GLU A 195 -18.27 22.06 4.19
N ALA A 196 -18.95 22.58 5.19
CA ALA A 196 -20.39 22.79 5.19
C ALA A 196 -20.65 24.30 5.18
N LEU A 197 -21.28 24.78 4.11
CA LEU A 197 -21.64 26.20 3.95
C LEU A 197 -23.14 26.36 4.09
N GLN A 198 -23.55 27.41 4.78
CA GLN A 198 -24.94 27.88 4.77
C GLN A 198 -25.02 29.09 3.83
N PRO A 199 -25.53 28.90 2.58
CA PRO A 199 -25.63 30.00 1.64
C PRO A 199 -26.64 31.05 2.15
N GLN A 200 -26.31 32.32 1.95
CA GLN A 200 -27.25 33.40 2.13
C GLN A 200 -28.11 33.52 0.86
N ASP A 201 -29.31 34.15 0.95
CA ASP A 201 -30.21 34.30 -0.20
C ASP A 201 -29.53 35.00 -1.40
N GLU A 202 -28.53 35.84 -1.14
CA GLU A 202 -27.73 36.55 -2.14
C GLU A 202 -26.76 35.65 -2.92
N ASP A 203 -26.37 34.49 -2.33
CA ASP A 203 -25.45 33.55 -2.90
C ASP A 203 -26.14 32.54 -3.85
N VAL A 204 -27.47 32.43 -3.74
CA VAL A 204 -28.26 31.48 -4.53
C VAL A 204 -28.72 32.12 -5.84
N ARG A 205 -28.17 31.67 -6.96
CA ARG A 205 -28.61 32.08 -8.30
C ARG A 205 -29.38 30.95 -8.97
N THR A 206 -30.60 31.27 -9.40
CA THR A 206 -31.37 30.34 -10.23
C THR A 206 -30.75 30.31 -11.62
N VAL A 207 -30.19 29.19 -12.00
CA VAL A 207 -29.81 28.93 -13.40
C VAL A 207 -31.07 28.49 -14.10
N ALA A 208 -31.66 29.37 -14.95
CA ALA A 208 -32.76 28.98 -15.81
C ALA A 208 -32.24 27.89 -16.76
N GLY A 209 -32.61 26.63 -16.49
CA GLY A 209 -32.43 25.55 -17.44
C GLY A 209 -33.48 25.66 -18.50
N ASP A 210 -33.07 25.73 -19.76
CA ASP A 210 -33.94 25.46 -20.89
C ASP A 210 -34.52 24.05 -20.74
N GLY A 211 -35.85 23.93 -20.87
CA GLY A 211 -36.66 22.72 -20.69
C GLY A 211 -36.40 21.62 -21.70
#